data_aa51d9f9c13863e7521a6f4e66dae221
#
_entry.id   aa51d9f9c13863e7521a6f4e66dae221
#
_cell.length_a   1.000
_cell.length_b   1.000
_cell.length_c   1.000
_cell.angle_alpha   90.00
_cell.angle_beta   90.00
_cell.angle_gamma   90.00
#
_symmetry.space_group_name_H-M   'P 1'
#
loop_
_entity.id
_entity.type
_entity.pdbx_description
1 polymer ?
#
loop_
_entity_poly.entity_id
_entity_poly.type
_entity_poly.pdbx_seq_one_letter_code
_entity_poly.pdbx_strand_id
1 'polypeptide(L)'
;MDDPRGLRGDAPLLDAWLRFREQRPSPFTIPGHKQRTDLVGDVVDGDVPLHGGLDMVTLAQDRLADAEHRAAVLWGADVCHFSVGGSTHGNQALALALGRPGDRVVVSRTLHRSVLLGLVLAGLEPVWVHPDLDPATGLPTAVPVRAVADAMRTTPGVRAVLLGDPSYVGTLGDVGGHAEVAHAHDVPLVVDAAWGAHLGFHPALPAHALAQGADAMVVSAHKTLPAWSQGALVLANTRRIEADRLARGVEATHTTSPAGAILASVDAARALLARDGEELLALLLDLVAGARSRLAEVPGLVVLEGPGVDPTKLVVLLVGTGADGYAVERILLDRGLPVEMADRDTLVPVVTMADDRASVDRLVRAIEDAVTHLTGPPRRPVPSAVWTVEPEVVVPPREAFFAAHVTVPAPEAAGRVSAELVARYPPGVPVLAPGERISAAALEALDAARRQGARIAYAADPTLATVQVLDERQ
;
A
#
# COMPACT_ATOMS: atom_id res chain seq x y z
N MET A 1 28.77 -2.31 -16.62
CA MET A 1 27.48 -2.39 -15.91
C MET A 1 26.53 -1.44 -16.58
N ASP A 2 25.36 -1.94 -16.91
CA ASP A 2 24.57 -1.27 -17.91
C ASP A 2 23.61 -0.27 -17.27
N ASP A 3 23.62 0.94 -17.77
CA ASP A 3 22.55 1.93 -17.67
C ASP A 3 21.77 1.91 -19.00
N PRO A 4 20.90 0.91 -19.20
CA PRO A 4 20.31 0.61 -20.50
C PRO A 4 19.44 1.74 -21.04
N ARG A 5 19.01 2.64 -20.17
CA ARG A 5 18.21 3.79 -20.53
C ARG A 5 18.96 5.11 -20.46
N GLY A 6 20.24 5.13 -20.03
CA GLY A 6 21.02 6.36 -19.89
C GLY A 6 20.47 7.32 -18.83
N LEU A 7 20.01 6.81 -17.69
CA LEU A 7 19.40 7.60 -16.61
C LEU A 7 20.41 8.27 -15.68
N ARG A 8 21.68 7.91 -15.80
CA ARG A 8 22.77 8.32 -14.92
C ARG A 8 22.84 9.84 -14.70
N GLY A 9 22.64 10.64 -15.75
CA GLY A 9 22.64 12.11 -15.67
C GLY A 9 21.44 12.70 -14.93
N ASP A 10 20.33 11.97 -14.89
CA ASP A 10 19.06 12.42 -14.32
C ASP A 10 18.82 11.87 -12.92
N ALA A 11 19.59 10.84 -12.48
CA ALA A 11 19.43 10.13 -11.22
C ALA A 11 20.74 10.16 -10.40
N PRO A 12 20.95 11.18 -9.54
CA PRO A 12 22.20 11.35 -8.79
C PRO A 12 22.57 10.20 -7.86
N LEU A 13 21.58 9.49 -7.29
CA LEU A 13 21.84 8.30 -6.46
C LEU A 13 22.18 7.08 -7.32
N LEU A 14 21.54 6.89 -8.46
CA LEU A 14 21.94 5.87 -9.43
C LEU A 14 23.37 6.11 -9.93
N ASP A 15 23.74 7.36 -10.26
CA ASP A 15 25.11 7.69 -10.66
C ASP A 15 26.13 7.34 -9.58
N ALA A 16 25.86 7.65 -8.32
CA ALA A 16 26.72 7.29 -7.19
C ALA A 16 26.89 5.79 -7.06
N TRP A 17 25.81 5.05 -7.16
CA TRP A 17 25.79 3.59 -7.08
C TRP A 17 26.58 2.93 -8.23
N LEU A 18 26.40 3.40 -9.47
CA LEU A 18 27.13 2.92 -10.63
C LEU A 18 28.62 3.22 -10.52
N ARG A 19 29.01 4.44 -10.14
CA ARG A 19 30.44 4.82 -9.95
C ARG A 19 31.12 3.93 -8.91
N PHE A 20 30.47 3.69 -7.76
CA PHE A 20 31.04 2.83 -6.73
C PHE A 20 31.32 1.43 -7.28
N ARG A 21 30.35 0.85 -8.01
CA ARG A 21 30.49 -0.49 -8.60
C ARG A 21 31.56 -0.55 -9.71
N GLU A 22 31.67 0.49 -10.53
CA GLU A 22 32.70 0.62 -11.57
C GLU A 22 34.10 0.68 -11.00
N GLN A 23 34.29 1.42 -9.91
CA GLN A 23 35.58 1.55 -9.23
C GLN A 23 36.04 0.28 -8.51
N ARG A 24 35.12 -0.63 -8.21
CA ARG A 24 35.41 -1.89 -7.47
C ARG A 24 36.33 -1.69 -6.27
N PRO A 25 36.03 -0.77 -5.34
CA PRO A 25 36.89 -0.50 -4.21
C PRO A 25 36.98 -1.70 -3.27
N SER A 26 38.00 -1.72 -2.43
CA SER A 26 38.10 -2.65 -1.30
C SER A 26 37.61 -1.93 -0.04
N PRO A 27 36.32 -1.97 0.31
CA PRO A 27 35.76 -1.15 1.38
C PRO A 27 36.13 -1.70 2.76
N PHE A 28 36.64 -0.82 3.65
CA PHE A 28 36.86 -1.10 5.07
C PHE A 28 35.75 -0.50 5.94
N THR A 29 34.55 -0.40 5.39
CA THR A 29 33.34 0.11 6.01
C THR A 29 32.27 -1.00 6.07
N ILE A 30 31.11 -0.72 6.64
CA ILE A 30 29.91 -1.55 6.47
C ILE A 30 29.40 -1.40 5.02
N PRO A 31 28.69 -2.40 4.45
CA PRO A 31 28.30 -3.69 5.04
C PRO A 31 29.47 -4.70 5.16
N GLY A 32 29.34 -5.63 6.11
CA GLY A 32 30.40 -6.59 6.46
C GLY A 32 30.75 -7.61 5.37
N HIS A 33 29.86 -7.87 4.41
CA HIS A 33 30.09 -8.80 3.29
C HIS A 33 31.12 -8.29 2.27
N LYS A 34 31.44 -6.98 2.26
CA LYS A 34 32.46 -6.37 1.38
C LYS A 34 32.25 -6.69 -0.11
N GLN A 35 31.00 -6.95 -0.54
CA GLN A 35 30.62 -7.40 -1.89
C GLN A 35 31.27 -8.75 -2.29
N ARG A 36 31.61 -9.57 -1.32
CA ARG A 36 32.20 -10.89 -1.50
C ARG A 36 31.11 -11.91 -1.83
N THR A 37 30.70 -11.97 -3.12
CA THR A 37 29.71 -12.92 -3.62
C THR A 37 30.18 -14.38 -3.52
N ASP A 38 31.49 -14.61 -3.46
CA ASP A 38 32.11 -15.90 -3.22
C ASP A 38 31.85 -16.49 -1.83
N LEU A 39 31.42 -15.66 -0.85
CA LEU A 39 31.09 -16.11 0.50
C LEU A 39 29.61 -16.45 0.71
N VAL A 40 28.71 -15.65 0.12
CA VAL A 40 27.26 -15.75 0.39
C VAL A 40 26.41 -15.70 -0.89
N GLY A 41 27.02 -15.73 -2.07
CA GLY A 41 26.33 -15.66 -3.35
C GLY A 41 25.96 -14.23 -3.78
N ASP A 42 25.32 -14.13 -4.92
CA ASP A 42 25.00 -12.85 -5.58
C ASP A 42 23.95 -12.00 -4.82
N VAL A 43 23.38 -12.54 -3.76
CA VAL A 43 22.39 -11.83 -2.92
C VAL A 43 22.92 -10.52 -2.35
N VAL A 44 24.24 -10.33 -2.21
CA VAL A 44 24.90 -9.12 -1.74
C VAL A 44 25.40 -8.21 -2.87
N ASP A 45 25.24 -8.63 -4.13
CA ASP A 45 25.67 -7.81 -5.26
C ASP A 45 24.82 -6.54 -5.36
N GLY A 46 25.50 -5.41 -5.37
CA GLY A 46 24.83 -4.09 -5.42
C GLY A 46 24.47 -3.48 -4.06
N ASP A 47 24.65 -4.18 -2.94
CA ASP A 47 24.53 -3.57 -1.62
C ASP A 47 25.81 -2.79 -1.28
N VAL A 48 25.88 -1.56 -1.75
CA VAL A 48 27.07 -0.70 -1.64
C VAL A 48 27.16 -0.01 -0.29
N PRO A 49 28.38 0.29 0.20
CA PRO A 49 28.58 1.04 1.44
C PRO A 49 28.00 2.46 1.37
N LEU A 50 27.56 2.97 2.49
CA LEU A 50 27.03 4.33 2.64
C LEU A 50 28.01 5.41 2.16
N HIS A 51 29.33 5.22 2.38
CA HIS A 51 30.38 6.14 1.95
C HIS A 51 30.55 6.26 0.42
N GLY A 52 29.79 5.49 -0.37
CA GLY A 52 29.74 5.61 -1.82
C GLY A 52 28.95 6.80 -2.38
N GLY A 53 28.58 7.75 -1.54
CA GLY A 53 27.72 8.88 -1.92
C GLY A 53 26.22 8.56 -1.77
N LEU A 54 25.90 7.57 -0.95
CA LEU A 54 24.53 7.09 -0.65
C LEU A 54 24.22 7.21 0.86
N ASP A 55 25.07 7.91 1.61
CA ASP A 55 24.92 8.13 3.03
C ASP A 55 23.82 9.17 3.30
N MET A 56 22.84 8.80 4.12
CA MET A 56 21.78 9.71 4.56
C MET A 56 22.19 10.62 5.72
N VAL A 57 23.30 10.33 6.41
CA VAL A 57 23.56 10.95 7.72
C VAL A 57 24.53 12.12 7.66
N THR A 58 25.60 12.09 6.88
CA THR A 58 26.63 13.14 7.00
C THR A 58 27.45 13.48 5.77
N LEU A 59 27.63 12.60 4.79
CA LEU A 59 28.66 12.77 3.76
C LEU A 59 28.13 12.89 2.33
N ALA A 60 26.87 12.55 2.09
CA ALA A 60 26.25 12.59 0.77
C ALA A 60 24.88 13.29 0.78
N GLN A 61 24.64 14.13 1.76
CA GLN A 61 23.40 14.91 1.89
C GLN A 61 23.01 15.61 0.60
N ASP A 62 23.99 16.11 -0.15
CA ASP A 62 23.74 16.82 -1.40
C ASP A 62 23.07 15.95 -2.47
N ARG A 63 23.44 14.66 -2.60
CA ARG A 63 22.86 13.77 -3.64
C ARG A 63 21.49 13.26 -3.28
N LEU A 64 21.27 12.89 -2.02
CA LEU A 64 19.96 12.52 -1.55
C LEU A 64 19.01 13.71 -1.63
N ALA A 65 19.45 14.88 -1.15
CA ALA A 65 18.67 16.12 -1.23
C ALA A 65 18.35 16.51 -2.69
N ASP A 66 19.30 16.35 -3.62
CA ASP A 66 19.05 16.58 -5.05
C ASP A 66 18.03 15.58 -5.61
N ALA A 67 18.14 14.30 -5.30
CA ALA A 67 17.17 13.28 -5.73
C ALA A 67 15.77 13.53 -5.17
N GLU A 68 15.67 13.85 -3.88
CA GLU A 68 14.42 14.18 -3.19
C GLU A 68 13.81 15.48 -3.75
N HIS A 69 14.61 16.49 -4.01
CA HIS A 69 14.16 17.72 -4.66
C HIS A 69 13.60 17.45 -6.07
N ARG A 70 14.29 16.65 -6.89
CA ARG A 70 13.81 16.28 -8.23
C ARG A 70 12.50 15.49 -8.15
N ALA A 71 12.35 14.64 -7.14
CA ALA A 71 11.09 13.93 -6.91
C ALA A 71 9.98 14.90 -6.47
N ALA A 72 10.26 15.83 -5.56
CA ALA A 72 9.30 16.85 -5.16
C ALA A 72 8.81 17.67 -6.36
N VAL A 73 9.73 18.13 -7.20
CA VAL A 73 9.39 18.87 -8.44
C VAL A 73 8.52 18.02 -9.37
N LEU A 74 8.86 16.73 -9.56
CA LEU A 74 8.15 15.85 -10.49
C LEU A 74 6.68 15.61 -10.06
N TRP A 75 6.41 15.49 -8.78
CA TRP A 75 5.04 15.31 -8.23
C TRP A 75 4.39 16.62 -7.78
N GLY A 76 5.04 17.79 -7.97
CA GLY A 76 4.49 19.08 -7.56
C GLY A 76 4.33 19.21 -6.03
N ALA A 77 5.25 18.62 -5.27
CA ALA A 77 5.32 18.73 -3.81
C ALA A 77 6.34 19.81 -3.39
N ASP A 78 6.20 20.34 -2.17
CA ASP A 78 7.21 21.24 -1.59
C ASP A 78 8.41 20.44 -1.03
N VAL A 79 8.13 19.25 -0.48
CA VAL A 79 9.15 18.35 0.10
C VAL A 79 8.88 16.89 -0.29
N CYS A 80 9.98 16.14 -0.43
CA CYS A 80 9.96 14.69 -0.63
C CYS A 80 10.99 14.04 0.28
N HIS A 81 10.67 12.86 0.83
CA HIS A 81 11.62 12.00 1.53
C HIS A 81 11.58 10.60 0.93
N PHE A 82 12.76 10.05 0.63
CA PHE A 82 12.88 8.67 0.19
C PHE A 82 12.82 7.74 1.41
N SER A 83 12.19 6.60 1.23
CA SER A 83 12.08 5.56 2.26
C SER A 83 12.61 4.23 1.75
N VAL A 84 13.41 3.57 2.58
CA VAL A 84 13.84 2.17 2.40
C VAL A 84 13.07 1.22 3.32
N GLY A 85 12.05 1.72 4.00
CA GLY A 85 11.11 0.94 4.83
C GLY A 85 9.70 0.82 4.20
N GLY A 86 9.59 1.11 2.90
CA GLY A 86 8.32 1.08 2.17
C GLY A 86 7.38 2.21 2.57
N SER A 87 6.16 2.20 2.03
CA SER A 87 5.09 3.08 2.48
C SER A 87 4.72 2.86 3.96
N THR A 88 5.08 1.72 4.53
CA THR A 88 4.93 1.46 5.98
C THR A 88 5.63 2.53 6.80
N HIS A 89 6.91 2.77 6.52
CA HIS A 89 7.69 3.83 7.16
C HIS A 89 7.08 5.21 6.88
N GLY A 90 6.71 5.50 5.62
CA GLY A 90 6.11 6.79 5.25
C GLY A 90 4.81 7.08 6.00
N ASN A 91 3.91 6.10 6.12
CA ASN A 91 2.67 6.24 6.87
C ASN A 91 2.91 6.47 8.37
N GLN A 92 3.91 5.80 8.96
CA GLN A 92 4.29 6.00 10.36
C GLN A 92 4.90 7.39 10.58
N ALA A 93 5.78 7.84 9.70
CA ALA A 93 6.38 9.16 9.74
C ALA A 93 5.34 10.29 9.66
N LEU A 94 4.38 10.16 8.72
CA LEU A 94 3.27 11.10 8.61
C LEU A 94 2.39 11.09 9.87
N ALA A 95 2.02 9.93 10.40
CA ALA A 95 1.23 9.86 11.63
C ALA A 95 1.90 10.61 12.79
N LEU A 96 3.23 10.49 12.96
CA LEU A 96 4.00 11.24 13.95
C LEU A 96 4.01 12.75 13.69
N ALA A 97 3.89 13.17 12.42
CA ALA A 97 3.85 14.58 12.05
C ALA A 97 2.48 15.25 12.28
N LEU A 98 1.37 14.49 12.23
CA LEU A 98 0.01 15.03 12.16
C LEU A 98 -0.57 15.52 13.49
N GLY A 99 -0.12 15.02 14.63
CA GLY A 99 -0.74 15.34 15.90
C GLY A 99 0.10 15.00 17.12
N ARG A 100 -0.55 15.00 18.28
CA ARG A 100 0.00 14.60 19.58
C ARG A 100 -0.84 13.46 20.14
N PRO A 101 -0.33 12.69 21.11
CA PRO A 101 -1.12 11.68 21.79
C PRO A 101 -2.47 12.25 22.29
N GLY A 102 -3.57 11.55 21.97
CA GLY A 102 -4.96 11.95 22.26
C GLY A 102 -5.62 12.80 21.20
N ASP A 103 -4.88 13.29 20.18
CA ASP A 103 -5.50 13.98 19.05
C ASP A 103 -6.29 13.00 18.16
N ARG A 104 -7.45 13.46 17.67
CA ARG A 104 -8.33 12.67 16.80
C ARG A 104 -8.02 12.88 15.33
N VAL A 105 -8.10 11.82 14.57
CA VAL A 105 -7.93 11.84 13.11
C VAL A 105 -9.04 11.02 12.44
N VAL A 106 -9.61 11.54 11.35
CA VAL A 106 -10.56 10.78 10.52
C VAL A 106 -9.75 9.82 9.65
N VAL A 107 -10.09 8.53 9.68
CA VAL A 107 -9.29 7.47 9.04
C VAL A 107 -10.18 6.48 8.30
N SER A 108 -9.84 6.18 7.05
CA SER A 108 -10.51 5.11 6.32
C SER A 108 -10.29 3.75 6.97
N ARG A 109 -11.37 2.99 7.18
CA ARG A 109 -11.27 1.62 7.73
C ARG A 109 -10.57 0.65 6.79
N THR A 110 -10.46 0.96 5.51
CA THR A 110 -9.81 0.11 4.49
C THR A 110 -8.31 0.37 4.31
N LEU A 111 -7.72 1.24 5.13
CA LEU A 111 -6.29 1.51 5.07
C LEU A 111 -5.44 0.31 5.50
N HIS A 112 -4.25 0.25 4.92
CA HIS A 112 -3.26 -0.74 5.27
C HIS A 112 -2.87 -0.64 6.76
N ARG A 113 -2.55 -1.78 7.39
CA ARG A 113 -2.14 -1.86 8.82
C ARG A 113 -1.06 -0.86 9.22
N SER A 114 -0.21 -0.43 8.28
CA SER A 114 0.86 0.55 8.57
C SER A 114 0.33 1.86 9.10
N VAL A 115 -0.84 2.29 8.62
CA VAL A 115 -1.51 3.50 9.15
C VAL A 115 -1.97 3.27 10.58
N LEU A 116 -2.65 2.16 10.87
CA LEU A 116 -3.06 1.85 12.25
C LEU A 116 -1.85 1.80 13.20
N LEU A 117 -0.75 1.14 12.78
CA LEU A 117 0.47 1.11 13.59
C LEU A 117 1.10 2.51 13.72
N GLY A 118 0.98 3.35 12.69
CA GLY A 118 1.35 4.77 12.78
C GLY A 118 0.55 5.52 13.84
N LEU A 119 -0.78 5.30 13.89
CA LEU A 119 -1.64 5.86 14.93
C LEU A 119 -1.24 5.38 16.32
N VAL A 120 -0.95 4.09 16.48
CA VAL A 120 -0.44 3.51 17.74
C VAL A 120 0.86 4.18 18.16
N LEU A 121 1.83 4.34 17.26
CA LEU A 121 3.11 4.99 17.54
C LEU A 121 2.94 6.45 17.93
N ALA A 122 2.11 7.19 17.21
CA ALA A 122 1.85 8.60 17.45
C ALA A 122 0.87 8.86 18.62
N GLY A 123 0.13 7.85 19.07
CA GLY A 123 -0.92 7.98 20.08
C GLY A 123 -2.17 8.71 19.58
N LEU A 124 -2.42 8.66 18.26
CA LEU A 124 -3.60 9.27 17.65
C LEU A 124 -4.82 8.36 17.79
N GLU A 125 -5.99 9.00 17.92
CA GLU A 125 -7.27 8.31 18.08
C GLU A 125 -8.05 8.33 16.75
N PRO A 126 -8.38 7.16 16.17
CA PRO A 126 -9.09 7.09 14.90
C PRO A 126 -10.59 7.39 15.07
N VAL A 127 -11.11 8.18 14.16
CA VAL A 127 -12.54 8.29 13.84
C VAL A 127 -12.73 7.58 12.51
N TRP A 128 -13.24 6.34 12.57
CA TRP A 128 -13.33 5.48 11.40
C TRP A 128 -14.40 5.97 10.42
N VAL A 129 -14.05 5.97 9.14
CA VAL A 129 -14.98 6.12 8.01
C VAL A 129 -14.90 4.91 7.08
N HIS A 130 -16.04 4.50 6.55
CA HIS A 130 -16.17 3.29 5.76
C HIS A 130 -16.39 3.59 4.28
N PRO A 131 -15.91 2.72 3.37
CA PRO A 131 -16.29 2.75 1.97
C PRO A 131 -17.75 2.32 1.82
N ASP A 132 -18.35 2.69 0.69
CA ASP A 132 -19.54 1.99 0.22
C ASP A 132 -19.13 0.62 -0.38
N LEU A 133 -20.08 -0.29 -0.53
CA LEU A 133 -19.87 -1.56 -1.21
C LEU A 133 -20.61 -1.53 -2.56
N ASP A 134 -19.93 -1.99 -3.60
CA ASP A 134 -20.58 -2.19 -4.89
C ASP A 134 -21.42 -3.49 -4.85
N PRO A 135 -22.75 -3.41 -4.98
CA PRO A 135 -23.60 -4.59 -4.90
C PRO A 135 -23.42 -5.55 -6.10
N ALA A 136 -22.86 -5.06 -7.22
CA ALA A 136 -22.64 -5.87 -8.40
C ALA A 136 -21.39 -6.75 -8.26
N THR A 137 -20.38 -6.29 -7.56
CA THR A 137 -19.10 -6.99 -7.41
C THR A 137 -18.85 -7.49 -5.99
N GLY A 138 -19.51 -6.91 -4.98
CA GLY A 138 -19.25 -7.18 -3.57
C GLY A 138 -17.95 -6.56 -3.04
N LEU A 139 -17.24 -5.78 -3.86
CA LEU A 139 -16.00 -5.13 -3.51
C LEU A 139 -16.25 -3.77 -2.84
N PRO A 140 -15.32 -3.31 -1.97
CA PRO A 140 -15.39 -1.95 -1.44
C PRO A 140 -15.09 -0.94 -2.56
N THR A 141 -15.88 0.12 -2.61
CA THR A 141 -15.59 1.33 -3.40
C THR A 141 -14.65 2.25 -2.61
N ALA A 142 -14.45 3.48 -3.08
CA ALA A 142 -13.78 4.49 -2.27
C ALA A 142 -14.69 4.97 -1.12
N VAL A 143 -14.08 5.55 -0.08
CA VAL A 143 -14.83 6.25 0.98
C VAL A 143 -15.58 7.42 0.36
N PRO A 144 -16.89 7.56 0.56
CA PRO A 144 -17.62 8.67 -0.01
C PRO A 144 -17.34 9.98 0.75
N VAL A 145 -17.31 11.10 0.04
CA VAL A 145 -17.03 12.44 0.62
C VAL A 145 -17.99 12.76 1.77
N ARG A 146 -19.26 12.36 1.68
CA ARG A 146 -20.25 12.54 2.75
C ARG A 146 -19.82 11.90 4.07
N ALA A 147 -19.18 10.72 4.03
CA ALA A 147 -18.77 10.04 5.27
C ALA A 147 -17.68 10.83 6.01
N VAL A 148 -16.72 11.42 5.26
CA VAL A 148 -15.71 12.31 5.84
C VAL A 148 -16.36 13.60 6.35
N ALA A 149 -17.26 14.22 5.59
CA ALA A 149 -17.97 15.44 6.00
C ALA A 149 -18.79 15.22 7.28
N ASP A 150 -19.49 14.08 7.40
CA ASP A 150 -20.24 13.73 8.60
C ASP A 150 -19.33 13.49 9.80
N ALA A 151 -18.22 12.78 9.63
CA ALA A 151 -17.22 12.57 10.68
C ALA A 151 -16.63 13.90 11.18
N MET A 152 -16.26 14.80 10.26
CA MET A 152 -15.75 16.13 10.59
C MET A 152 -16.78 16.98 11.34
N ARG A 153 -18.04 16.92 10.94
CA ARG A 153 -19.15 17.66 11.57
C ARG A 153 -19.47 17.15 12.99
N THR A 154 -19.41 15.82 13.19
CA THR A 154 -19.80 15.20 14.46
C THR A 154 -18.66 15.07 15.46
N THR A 155 -17.41 15.21 15.01
CA THR A 155 -16.21 15.07 15.86
C THR A 155 -15.45 16.38 15.93
N PRO A 156 -15.58 17.18 16.99
CA PRO A 156 -14.79 18.39 17.11
C PRO A 156 -13.31 18.10 17.36
N GLY A 157 -12.44 18.98 16.87
CA GLY A 157 -11.01 18.94 17.15
C GLY A 157 -10.23 17.87 16.36
N VAL A 158 -10.78 17.34 15.26
CA VAL A 158 -10.04 16.50 14.30
C VAL A 158 -8.82 17.26 13.80
N ARG A 159 -7.68 16.57 13.71
CA ARG A 159 -6.38 17.16 13.31
C ARG A 159 -5.96 16.82 11.90
N ALA A 160 -6.48 15.74 11.31
CA ALA A 160 -6.18 15.31 9.94
C ALA A 160 -7.23 14.35 9.41
N VAL A 161 -7.27 14.20 8.09
CA VAL A 161 -8.01 13.14 7.38
C VAL A 161 -6.99 12.23 6.69
N LEU A 162 -7.07 10.91 6.92
CA LEU A 162 -6.19 9.90 6.32
C LEU A 162 -7.03 8.92 5.49
N LEU A 163 -6.81 8.90 4.19
CA LEU A 163 -7.53 8.03 3.26
C LEU A 163 -6.55 7.20 2.41
N GLY A 164 -7.04 6.13 1.79
CA GLY A 164 -6.29 5.33 0.82
C GLY A 164 -6.85 5.51 -0.58
N ASP A 165 -6.00 5.90 -1.53
CA ASP A 165 -6.37 6.06 -2.94
C ASP A 165 -5.14 5.93 -3.85
N PRO A 166 -5.14 5.01 -4.84
CA PRO A 166 -6.17 3.99 -5.11
C PRO A 166 -6.29 2.93 -4.02
N SER A 167 -7.45 2.26 -3.96
CA SER A 167 -7.60 1.08 -3.12
C SER A 167 -6.75 -0.09 -3.64
N TYR A 168 -6.67 -1.17 -2.86
CA TYR A 168 -5.95 -2.39 -3.25
C TYR A 168 -6.50 -3.01 -4.57
N VAL A 169 -7.79 -2.94 -4.79
CA VAL A 169 -8.43 -3.41 -6.03
C VAL A 169 -8.53 -2.32 -7.10
N GLY A 170 -7.86 -1.19 -6.91
CA GLY A 170 -7.79 -0.12 -7.89
C GLY A 170 -9.01 0.80 -7.96
N THR A 171 -9.92 0.75 -6.99
CA THR A 171 -11.01 1.75 -6.94
C THR A 171 -10.45 3.11 -6.55
N LEU A 172 -10.95 4.15 -7.21
CA LEU A 172 -10.54 5.54 -7.08
C LEU A 172 -11.64 6.34 -6.39
N GLY A 173 -11.23 7.26 -5.51
CA GLY A 173 -12.09 8.17 -4.78
C GLY A 173 -12.09 9.59 -5.35
N ASP A 174 -12.98 10.40 -4.81
CA ASP A 174 -13.00 11.84 -5.05
C ASP A 174 -12.05 12.54 -4.06
N VAL A 175 -10.74 12.44 -4.33
CA VAL A 175 -9.69 13.05 -3.49
C VAL A 175 -9.89 14.57 -3.40
N GLY A 176 -10.32 15.22 -4.50
CA GLY A 176 -10.60 16.65 -4.52
C GLY A 176 -11.72 17.06 -3.56
N GLY A 177 -12.85 16.34 -3.60
CA GLY A 177 -13.95 16.56 -2.67
C GLY A 177 -13.57 16.31 -1.21
N HIS A 178 -12.72 15.30 -0.94
CA HIS A 178 -12.17 15.08 0.40
C HIS A 178 -11.25 16.21 0.85
N ALA A 179 -10.42 16.74 -0.06
CA ALA A 179 -9.55 17.88 0.23
C ALA A 179 -10.39 19.14 0.57
N GLU A 180 -11.45 19.41 -0.19
CA GLU A 180 -12.35 20.52 0.10
C GLU A 180 -12.97 20.42 1.50
N VAL A 181 -13.44 19.22 1.88
CA VAL A 181 -14.00 18.98 3.23
C VAL A 181 -12.95 19.18 4.31
N ALA A 182 -11.76 18.60 4.18
CA ALA A 182 -10.68 18.74 5.16
C ALA A 182 -10.25 20.21 5.30
N HIS A 183 -10.05 20.90 4.17
CA HIS A 183 -9.61 22.30 4.13
C HIS A 183 -10.64 23.27 4.66
N ALA A 184 -11.94 22.98 4.53
CA ALA A 184 -12.99 23.80 5.17
C ALA A 184 -12.87 23.83 6.69
N HIS A 185 -12.20 22.85 7.29
CA HIS A 185 -11.88 22.76 8.71
C HIS A 185 -10.41 23.10 9.03
N ASP A 186 -9.65 23.59 8.04
CA ASP A 186 -8.21 23.90 8.13
C ASP A 186 -7.35 22.73 8.64
N VAL A 187 -7.68 21.50 8.24
CA VAL A 187 -6.89 20.29 8.54
C VAL A 187 -6.35 19.66 7.27
N PRO A 188 -5.19 18.97 7.32
CA PRO A 188 -4.61 18.32 6.16
C PRO A 188 -5.38 17.06 5.75
N LEU A 189 -5.42 16.82 4.42
CA LEU A 189 -5.72 15.53 3.83
C LEU A 189 -4.42 14.81 3.51
N VAL A 190 -4.25 13.61 4.06
CA VAL A 190 -3.14 12.70 3.80
C VAL A 190 -3.66 11.45 3.08
N VAL A 191 -2.99 11.06 2.00
CA VAL A 191 -3.40 9.92 1.17
C VAL A 191 -2.33 8.84 1.18
N ASP A 192 -2.68 7.64 1.65
CA ASP A 192 -1.91 6.43 1.37
C ASP A 192 -2.16 6.02 -0.08
N ALA A 193 -1.30 6.52 -0.97
CA ALA A 193 -1.32 6.26 -2.40
C ALA A 193 -0.31 5.16 -2.80
N ALA A 194 -0.14 4.15 -1.94
CA ALA A 194 0.87 3.10 -2.15
C ALA A 194 0.74 2.38 -3.50
N TRP A 195 -0.43 2.36 -4.11
CA TRP A 195 -0.69 1.80 -5.44
C TRP A 195 -0.74 2.85 -6.55
N GLY A 196 -0.50 4.13 -6.26
CA GLY A 196 -0.74 5.26 -7.17
C GLY A 196 0.53 5.98 -7.66
N ALA A 197 1.74 5.39 -7.58
CA ALA A 197 2.96 6.10 -7.96
C ALA A 197 3.01 6.48 -9.45
N HIS A 198 2.27 5.79 -10.32
CA HIS A 198 2.19 6.03 -11.76
C HIS A 198 1.09 7.01 -12.17
N LEU A 199 0.16 7.34 -11.28
CA LEU A 199 -0.97 8.24 -11.57
C LEU A 199 -0.48 9.67 -11.86
N GLY A 200 -1.13 10.33 -12.80
CA GLY A 200 -0.80 11.70 -13.22
C GLY A 200 0.29 11.81 -14.29
N PHE A 201 0.93 10.70 -14.69
CA PHE A 201 2.04 10.73 -15.65
C PHE A 201 1.67 10.30 -17.08
N HIS A 202 0.38 10.15 -17.34
CA HIS A 202 -0.16 9.95 -18.69
C HIS A 202 -1.55 10.59 -18.80
N PRO A 203 -1.94 11.23 -19.93
CA PRO A 203 -3.22 11.92 -20.06
C PRO A 203 -4.46 11.03 -19.83
N ALA A 204 -4.36 9.72 -20.10
CA ALA A 204 -5.44 8.78 -19.87
C ALA A 204 -5.48 8.24 -18.43
N LEU A 205 -4.54 8.63 -17.56
CA LEU A 205 -4.54 8.27 -16.15
C LEU A 205 -5.15 9.38 -15.30
N PRO A 206 -5.82 9.04 -14.18
CA PRO A 206 -6.25 10.03 -13.20
C PRO A 206 -5.06 10.82 -12.64
N ALA A 207 -5.29 12.04 -12.21
CA ALA A 207 -4.29 12.82 -11.49
C ALA A 207 -3.94 12.14 -10.15
N HIS A 208 -2.68 12.26 -9.71
CA HIS A 208 -2.26 11.78 -8.39
C HIS A 208 -2.85 12.65 -7.26
N ALA A 209 -2.84 12.14 -6.02
CA ALA A 209 -3.52 12.77 -4.89
C ALA A 209 -3.10 14.22 -4.62
N LEU A 210 -1.80 14.58 -4.71
CA LEU A 210 -1.36 15.96 -4.51
C LEU A 210 -1.93 16.90 -5.57
N ALA A 211 -2.00 16.49 -6.82
CA ALA A 211 -2.58 17.29 -7.89
C ALA A 211 -4.10 17.49 -7.72
N GLN A 212 -4.75 16.62 -6.96
CA GLN A 212 -6.15 16.71 -6.59
C GLN A 212 -6.39 17.47 -5.28
N GLY A 213 -5.33 18.00 -4.64
CA GLY A 213 -5.45 18.85 -3.45
C GLY A 213 -5.10 18.17 -2.12
N ALA A 214 -4.63 16.92 -2.10
CA ALA A 214 -4.08 16.34 -0.88
C ALA A 214 -2.87 17.14 -0.39
N ASP A 215 -2.67 17.23 0.93
CA ASP A 215 -1.54 17.94 1.53
C ASP A 215 -0.31 17.03 1.66
N ALA A 216 -0.51 15.72 1.74
CA ALA A 216 0.58 14.75 1.65
C ALA A 216 0.10 13.44 1.02
N MET A 217 1.04 12.72 0.41
CA MET A 217 0.82 11.35 -0.04
C MET A 217 2.04 10.46 0.19
N VAL A 218 1.80 9.17 0.36
CA VAL A 218 2.83 8.13 0.38
C VAL A 218 2.64 7.22 -0.81
N VAL A 219 3.69 7.04 -1.61
CA VAL A 219 3.66 6.11 -2.75
C VAL A 219 4.71 5.02 -2.60
N SER A 220 4.35 3.77 -2.92
CA SER A 220 5.30 2.67 -3.01
C SER A 220 5.85 2.59 -4.42
N ALA A 221 7.07 3.08 -4.64
CA ALA A 221 7.73 2.99 -5.94
C ALA A 221 7.82 1.53 -6.42
N HIS A 222 8.09 0.60 -5.52
CA HIS A 222 8.26 -0.83 -5.83
C HIS A 222 6.98 -1.57 -6.25
N LYS A 223 5.79 -0.97 -6.15
CA LYS A 223 4.54 -1.63 -6.54
C LYS A 223 4.17 -1.37 -7.99
N THR A 224 4.37 -0.14 -8.45
CA THR A 224 3.92 0.28 -9.79
C THR A 224 5.02 0.88 -10.66
N LEU A 225 6.19 1.16 -10.07
CA LEU A 225 7.39 1.59 -10.78
C LEU A 225 8.49 0.52 -10.61
N PRO A 226 9.50 0.46 -11.49
CA PRO A 226 10.56 -0.54 -11.45
C PRO A 226 11.63 -0.21 -10.39
N ALA A 227 11.25 -0.25 -9.12
CA ALA A 227 12.13 -0.03 -7.98
C ALA A 227 12.25 -1.32 -7.12
N TRP A 228 13.33 -1.41 -6.34
CA TRP A 228 13.51 -2.50 -5.39
C TRP A 228 12.42 -2.48 -4.33
N SER A 229 12.04 -3.68 -3.84
CA SER A 229 11.16 -3.83 -2.69
C SER A 229 11.58 -2.90 -1.57
N GLN A 230 10.62 -2.35 -0.82
CA GLN A 230 10.80 -1.34 0.23
C GLN A 230 11.05 0.09 -0.29
N GLY A 231 11.30 0.30 -1.59
CA GLY A 231 11.42 1.66 -2.15
C GLY A 231 10.08 2.40 -2.14
N ALA A 232 10.04 3.57 -1.47
CA ALA A 232 8.86 4.41 -1.38
C ALA A 232 9.24 5.90 -1.27
N LEU A 233 8.25 6.78 -1.50
CA LEU A 233 8.40 8.22 -1.35
C LEU A 233 7.29 8.76 -0.44
N VAL A 234 7.66 9.72 0.39
CA VAL A 234 6.75 10.56 1.19
C VAL A 234 6.80 11.96 0.60
N LEU A 235 5.68 12.44 0.10
CA LEU A 235 5.57 13.71 -0.61
C LEU A 235 4.58 14.61 0.14
N ALA A 236 4.93 15.87 0.38
CA ALA A 236 4.06 16.77 1.10
C ALA A 236 4.15 18.22 0.61
N ASN A 237 3.02 18.92 0.73
CA ASN A 237 2.90 20.37 0.63
C ASN A 237 2.92 20.98 2.03
N THR A 238 3.73 21.99 2.25
CA THR A 238 4.07 22.49 3.58
C THR A 238 3.07 23.51 4.12
N ARG A 239 1.98 23.77 3.41
CA ARG A 239 0.94 24.69 3.86
C ARG A 239 0.22 24.22 5.13
N ARG A 240 -0.06 22.90 5.24
CA ARG A 240 -0.74 22.27 6.39
C ARG A 240 0.08 21.17 7.04
N ILE A 241 1.16 20.74 6.41
CA ILE A 241 2.11 19.77 6.96
C ILE A 241 3.38 20.53 7.34
N GLU A 242 3.72 20.55 8.61
CA GLU A 242 4.96 21.18 9.07
C GLU A 242 6.18 20.35 8.60
N ALA A 243 7.00 20.92 7.70
CA ALA A 243 8.15 20.21 7.11
C ALA A 243 9.11 19.64 8.18
N ASP A 244 9.41 20.42 9.23
CA ASP A 244 10.31 19.98 10.31
C ASP A 244 9.73 18.83 11.13
N ARG A 245 8.40 18.79 11.32
CA ARG A 245 7.75 17.67 12.01
C ARG A 245 7.76 16.42 11.16
N LEU A 246 7.53 16.57 9.85
CA LEU A 246 7.62 15.45 8.92
C LEU A 246 9.05 14.89 8.87
N ALA A 247 10.05 15.76 8.72
CA ALA A 247 11.46 15.36 8.72
C ALA A 247 11.84 14.59 10.01
N ARG A 248 11.43 15.09 11.19
CA ARG A 248 11.62 14.36 12.46
C ARG A 248 10.87 13.03 12.53
N GLY A 249 9.65 12.96 11.96
CA GLY A 249 8.90 11.72 11.87
C GLY A 249 9.62 10.69 10.99
N VAL A 250 10.16 11.12 9.86
CA VAL A 250 10.98 10.30 8.96
C VAL A 250 12.24 9.82 9.69
N GLU A 251 13.00 10.71 10.32
CA GLU A 251 14.21 10.36 11.05
C GLU A 251 13.95 9.36 12.19
N ALA A 252 12.88 9.57 12.97
CA ALA A 252 12.56 8.75 14.14
C ALA A 252 12.20 7.29 13.79
N THR A 253 11.76 7.03 12.56
CA THR A 253 11.31 5.71 12.12
C THR A 253 12.20 5.11 11.03
N HIS A 254 13.21 5.84 10.56
CA HIS A 254 14.14 5.39 9.54
C HIS A 254 15.33 4.59 10.13
N THR A 255 15.98 3.78 9.29
CA THR A 255 17.25 3.14 9.62
C THR A 255 18.42 4.11 9.39
N THR A 256 19.45 4.01 10.21
CA THR A 256 20.72 4.75 10.00
C THR A 256 21.64 4.08 8.97
N SER A 257 21.29 2.91 8.48
CA SER A 257 22.05 2.12 7.50
C SER A 257 21.16 1.68 6.33
N PRO A 258 20.62 2.62 5.51
CA PRO A 258 19.78 2.28 4.38
C PRO A 258 20.57 1.51 3.31
N ALA A 259 19.93 0.55 2.66
CA ALA A 259 20.53 -0.12 1.52
C ALA A 259 20.62 0.84 0.32
N GLY A 260 21.85 1.14 -0.11
CA GLY A 260 22.08 2.07 -1.22
C GLY A 260 21.45 1.66 -2.54
N ALA A 261 21.31 0.36 -2.78
CA ALA A 261 20.62 -0.18 -3.95
C ALA A 261 19.12 0.23 -3.98
N ILE A 262 18.43 0.24 -2.83
CA ILE A 262 17.03 0.68 -2.75
C ILE A 262 16.92 2.17 -3.11
N LEU A 263 17.75 3.02 -2.49
CA LEU A 263 17.76 4.46 -2.77
C LEU A 263 18.05 4.75 -4.25
N ALA A 264 19.08 4.12 -4.81
CA ALA A 264 19.43 4.27 -6.22
C ALA A 264 18.31 3.80 -7.15
N SER A 265 17.60 2.73 -6.81
CA SER A 265 16.50 2.22 -7.61
C SER A 265 15.27 3.13 -7.60
N VAL A 266 14.96 3.76 -6.46
CA VAL A 266 13.88 4.75 -6.36
C VAL A 266 14.19 5.96 -7.22
N ASP A 267 15.43 6.47 -7.16
CA ASP A 267 15.86 7.60 -7.97
C ASP A 267 15.88 7.27 -9.48
N ALA A 268 16.37 6.08 -9.85
CA ALA A 268 16.30 5.60 -11.22
C ALA A 268 14.86 5.49 -11.74
N ALA A 269 13.96 4.93 -10.94
CA ALA A 269 12.54 4.79 -11.29
C ALA A 269 11.86 6.17 -11.43
N ARG A 270 12.19 7.14 -10.56
CA ARG A 270 11.74 8.52 -10.66
C ARG A 270 12.24 9.18 -11.97
N ALA A 271 13.53 9.02 -12.29
CA ALA A 271 14.11 9.58 -13.52
C ALA A 271 13.51 8.93 -14.78
N LEU A 272 13.29 7.61 -14.76
CA LEU A 272 12.61 6.88 -15.83
C LEU A 272 11.19 7.43 -16.04
N LEU A 273 10.43 7.60 -14.97
CA LEU A 273 9.07 8.13 -15.02
C LEU A 273 9.04 9.54 -15.58
N ALA A 274 9.98 10.39 -15.19
CA ALA A 274 10.07 11.77 -15.67
C ALA A 274 10.39 11.87 -17.17
N ARG A 275 11.21 10.94 -17.70
CA ARG A 275 11.70 11.00 -19.07
C ARG A 275 10.89 10.17 -20.04
N ASP A 276 10.61 8.93 -19.69
CA ASP A 276 10.00 7.93 -20.57
C ASP A 276 8.62 7.49 -20.07
N GLY A 277 8.10 8.09 -18.97
CA GLY A 277 6.90 7.64 -18.27
C GLY A 277 5.67 7.63 -19.16
N GLU A 278 5.44 8.66 -19.95
CA GLU A 278 4.27 8.75 -20.82
C GLU A 278 4.23 7.60 -21.86
N GLU A 279 5.37 7.31 -22.52
CA GLU A 279 5.47 6.21 -23.49
C GLU A 279 5.26 4.84 -22.83
N LEU A 280 5.92 4.60 -21.69
CA LEU A 280 5.82 3.33 -20.97
C LEU A 280 4.41 3.10 -20.40
N LEU A 281 3.76 4.14 -19.93
CA LEU A 281 2.38 4.06 -19.44
C LEU A 281 1.37 3.92 -20.58
N ALA A 282 1.61 4.51 -21.75
CA ALA A 282 0.79 4.24 -22.94
C ALA A 282 0.84 2.76 -23.32
N LEU A 283 2.05 2.16 -23.34
CA LEU A 283 2.19 0.72 -23.59
C LEU A 283 1.47 -0.12 -22.52
N LEU A 284 1.63 0.21 -21.23
CA LEU A 284 0.93 -0.47 -20.14
C LEU A 284 -0.59 -0.43 -20.32
N LEU A 285 -1.14 0.73 -20.64
CA LEU A 285 -2.57 0.90 -20.88
C LEU A 285 -3.07 0.04 -22.03
N ASP A 286 -2.32 -0.02 -23.14
CA ASP A 286 -2.64 -0.90 -24.28
C ASP A 286 -2.60 -2.39 -23.90
N LEU A 287 -1.59 -2.81 -23.13
CA LEU A 287 -1.46 -4.18 -22.66
C LEU A 287 -2.64 -4.59 -21.76
N VAL A 288 -3.01 -3.73 -20.81
CA VAL A 288 -4.12 -3.99 -19.89
C VAL A 288 -5.48 -3.96 -20.64
N ALA A 289 -5.68 -3.02 -21.56
CA ALA A 289 -6.89 -2.99 -22.38
C ALA A 289 -7.05 -4.26 -23.24
N GLY A 290 -5.95 -4.71 -23.86
CA GLY A 290 -5.93 -5.98 -24.60
C GLY A 290 -6.22 -7.20 -23.71
N ALA A 291 -5.66 -7.25 -22.52
CA ALA A 291 -5.93 -8.30 -21.53
C ALA A 291 -7.40 -8.32 -21.11
N ARG A 292 -7.99 -7.15 -20.80
CA ARG A 292 -9.42 -7.01 -20.45
C ARG A 292 -10.32 -7.52 -21.57
N SER A 293 -10.06 -7.08 -22.81
CA SER A 293 -10.87 -7.49 -23.97
C SER A 293 -10.87 -9.01 -24.17
N ARG A 294 -9.73 -9.66 -24.04
CA ARG A 294 -9.62 -11.12 -24.16
C ARG A 294 -10.28 -11.86 -23.01
N LEU A 295 -10.06 -11.43 -21.79
CA LEU A 295 -10.67 -12.07 -20.62
C LEU A 295 -12.19 -11.91 -20.62
N ALA A 296 -12.73 -10.83 -21.15
CA ALA A 296 -14.16 -10.62 -21.31
C ALA A 296 -14.85 -11.61 -22.29
N GLU A 297 -14.06 -12.29 -23.15
CA GLU A 297 -14.57 -13.34 -24.03
C GLU A 297 -14.84 -14.67 -23.28
N VAL A 298 -14.29 -14.83 -22.07
CA VAL A 298 -14.54 -16.02 -21.24
C VAL A 298 -15.92 -15.94 -20.62
N PRO A 299 -16.83 -16.90 -20.88
CA PRO A 299 -18.20 -16.84 -20.39
C PRO A 299 -18.29 -16.71 -18.87
N GLY A 300 -18.96 -15.70 -18.38
CA GLY A 300 -19.18 -15.45 -16.96
C GLY A 300 -18.02 -14.76 -16.23
N LEU A 301 -16.87 -14.53 -16.90
CA LEU A 301 -15.79 -13.76 -16.35
C LEU A 301 -16.06 -12.26 -16.55
N VAL A 302 -15.80 -11.46 -15.55
CA VAL A 302 -15.92 -9.99 -15.63
C VAL A 302 -14.58 -9.40 -15.19
N VAL A 303 -14.08 -8.40 -15.91
CA VAL A 303 -12.93 -7.60 -15.48
C VAL A 303 -13.44 -6.25 -15.00
N LEU A 304 -13.02 -5.85 -13.80
CA LEU A 304 -13.43 -4.57 -13.21
C LEU A 304 -12.89 -3.42 -14.06
N GLU A 305 -13.79 -2.51 -14.46
CA GLU A 305 -13.44 -1.33 -15.25
C GLU A 305 -14.41 -0.19 -14.98
N GLY A 306 -14.10 1.00 -15.46
CA GLY A 306 -14.97 2.17 -15.39
C GLY A 306 -14.25 3.41 -14.83
N PRO A 307 -14.94 4.57 -14.79
CA PRO A 307 -14.30 5.85 -14.43
C PRO A 307 -13.81 5.91 -12.99
N GLY A 308 -14.31 5.06 -12.11
CA GLY A 308 -13.87 4.94 -10.71
C GLY A 308 -12.83 3.83 -10.49
N VAL A 309 -12.14 3.38 -11.54
CA VAL A 309 -11.12 2.30 -11.45
C VAL A 309 -9.85 2.75 -12.14
N ASP A 310 -8.71 2.49 -11.52
CA ASP A 310 -7.40 2.68 -12.12
C ASP A 310 -7.30 1.85 -13.43
N PRO A 311 -7.13 2.50 -14.59
CA PRO A 311 -7.13 1.80 -15.87
C PRO A 311 -5.94 0.84 -16.05
N THR A 312 -4.91 0.92 -15.22
CA THR A 312 -3.78 -0.03 -15.23
C THR A 312 -4.02 -1.28 -14.37
N LYS A 313 -5.05 -1.27 -13.52
CA LYS A 313 -5.37 -2.43 -12.67
C LYS A 313 -6.12 -3.51 -13.46
N LEU A 314 -5.70 -4.75 -13.27
CA LEU A 314 -6.38 -5.92 -13.81
C LEU A 314 -7.03 -6.70 -12.66
N VAL A 315 -8.33 -6.53 -12.47
CA VAL A 315 -9.11 -7.21 -11.42
C VAL A 315 -10.13 -8.10 -12.07
N VAL A 316 -9.96 -9.40 -11.91
CA VAL A 316 -10.77 -10.43 -12.57
C VAL A 316 -11.78 -10.99 -11.58
N LEU A 317 -13.05 -10.89 -11.90
CA LEU A 317 -14.17 -11.39 -11.10
C LEU A 317 -14.63 -12.74 -11.64
N LEU A 318 -14.63 -13.76 -10.78
CA LEU A 318 -14.83 -15.15 -11.15
C LEU A 318 -16.23 -15.69 -10.80
N VAL A 319 -17.05 -14.90 -10.12
CA VAL A 319 -18.37 -15.35 -9.62
C VAL A 319 -19.26 -15.94 -10.70
N GLY A 320 -19.30 -15.30 -11.89
CA GLY A 320 -20.11 -15.75 -13.01
C GLY A 320 -19.60 -17.02 -13.68
N THR A 321 -18.32 -17.36 -13.53
CA THR A 321 -17.72 -18.60 -14.07
C THR A 321 -17.91 -19.80 -13.17
N GLY A 322 -18.19 -19.57 -11.87
CA GLY A 322 -18.19 -20.63 -10.85
C GLY A 322 -16.80 -21.13 -10.43
N ALA A 323 -15.72 -20.70 -11.11
CA ALA A 323 -14.36 -21.07 -10.74
C ALA A 323 -13.96 -20.52 -9.35
N ASP A 324 -13.20 -21.29 -8.58
CA ASP A 324 -12.65 -20.87 -7.30
C ASP A 324 -11.30 -20.19 -7.52
N GLY A 325 -11.17 -18.92 -7.09
CA GLY A 325 -9.98 -18.11 -7.35
C GLY A 325 -8.72 -18.65 -6.67
N TYR A 326 -8.82 -19.30 -5.51
CA TYR A 326 -7.67 -19.96 -4.88
C TYR A 326 -7.20 -21.18 -5.70
N ALA A 327 -8.13 -21.89 -6.36
CA ALA A 327 -7.77 -22.99 -7.25
C ALA A 327 -7.12 -22.46 -8.55
N VAL A 328 -7.62 -21.34 -9.09
CA VAL A 328 -7.00 -20.64 -10.22
C VAL A 328 -5.59 -20.19 -9.85
N GLU A 329 -5.40 -19.52 -8.71
CA GLU A 329 -4.08 -19.08 -8.22
C GLU A 329 -3.07 -20.24 -8.16
N ARG A 330 -3.47 -21.41 -7.66
CA ARG A 330 -2.59 -22.59 -7.60
C ARG A 330 -2.14 -23.02 -8.98
N ILE A 331 -3.05 -23.08 -9.95
CA ILE A 331 -2.68 -23.45 -11.34
C ILE A 331 -1.72 -22.41 -11.94
N LEU A 332 -1.95 -21.12 -11.68
CA LEU A 332 -1.05 -20.06 -12.15
C LEU A 332 0.33 -20.17 -11.49
N LEU A 333 0.37 -20.41 -10.19
CA LEU A 333 1.62 -20.60 -9.44
C LEU A 333 2.43 -21.80 -9.98
N ASP A 334 1.76 -22.93 -10.24
CA ASP A 334 2.38 -24.14 -10.83
C ASP A 334 2.96 -23.87 -12.25
N ARG A 335 2.39 -22.87 -12.96
CA ARG A 335 2.90 -22.41 -14.27
C ARG A 335 3.97 -21.31 -14.15
N GLY A 336 4.41 -20.96 -12.94
CA GLY A 336 5.37 -19.88 -12.68
C GLY A 336 4.81 -18.48 -12.90
N LEU A 337 3.50 -18.28 -12.70
CA LEU A 337 2.78 -17.03 -12.86
C LEU A 337 2.09 -16.62 -11.54
N PRO A 338 2.85 -16.34 -10.46
CA PRO A 338 2.27 -15.89 -9.22
C PRO A 338 1.51 -14.57 -9.43
N VAL A 339 0.35 -14.44 -8.77
CA VAL A 339 -0.45 -13.22 -8.77
C VAL A 339 -0.42 -12.55 -7.40
N GLU A 340 -0.69 -11.27 -7.35
CA GLU A 340 -0.63 -10.48 -6.11
C GLU A 340 -1.71 -10.90 -5.10
N MET A 341 -2.91 -11.20 -5.58
CA MET A 341 -4.02 -11.59 -4.73
C MET A 341 -4.95 -12.57 -5.44
N ALA A 342 -5.43 -13.54 -4.67
CA ALA A 342 -6.61 -14.31 -4.98
C ALA A 342 -7.52 -14.42 -3.76
N ASP A 343 -8.81 -14.35 -3.97
CA ASP A 343 -9.81 -14.90 -3.06
C ASP A 343 -10.76 -15.80 -3.84
N ARG A 344 -11.78 -16.35 -3.18
CA ARG A 344 -12.71 -17.27 -3.87
C ARG A 344 -13.30 -16.70 -5.15
N ASP A 345 -13.57 -15.40 -5.17
CA ASP A 345 -14.37 -14.74 -6.21
C ASP A 345 -13.56 -13.73 -7.06
N THR A 346 -12.32 -13.44 -6.67
CA THR A 346 -11.49 -12.39 -7.27
C THR A 346 -10.06 -12.83 -7.48
N LEU A 347 -9.45 -12.39 -8.59
CA LEU A 347 -8.04 -12.54 -8.88
C LEU A 347 -7.46 -11.19 -9.28
N VAL A 348 -6.33 -10.82 -8.69
CA VAL A 348 -5.66 -9.54 -8.96
C VAL A 348 -4.19 -9.80 -9.33
N PRO A 349 -3.86 -9.97 -10.61
CA PRO A 349 -2.49 -9.85 -11.08
C PRO A 349 -2.08 -8.37 -11.13
N VAL A 350 -0.80 -8.10 -10.90
CA VAL A 350 -0.22 -6.76 -11.06
C VAL A 350 0.51 -6.70 -12.40
N VAL A 351 0.09 -5.78 -13.25
CA VAL A 351 0.74 -5.45 -14.52
C VAL A 351 1.31 -4.04 -14.39
N THR A 352 2.56 -3.86 -14.77
CA THR A 352 3.29 -2.60 -14.63
C THR A 352 3.99 -2.20 -15.92
N MET A 353 4.63 -1.04 -15.93
CA MET A 353 5.46 -0.59 -17.05
C MET A 353 6.70 -1.47 -17.32
N ALA A 354 6.97 -2.47 -16.48
CA ALA A 354 8.05 -3.43 -16.66
C ALA A 354 7.60 -4.69 -17.44
N ASP A 355 6.30 -4.82 -17.72
CA ASP A 355 5.75 -5.94 -18.48
C ASP A 355 5.77 -5.68 -19.98
N ASP A 356 5.86 -6.77 -20.73
CA ASP A 356 5.75 -6.77 -22.19
C ASP A 356 4.53 -7.57 -22.66
N ARG A 357 4.25 -7.49 -23.97
CA ARG A 357 3.13 -8.21 -24.58
C ARG A 357 3.23 -9.72 -24.37
N ALA A 358 4.43 -10.27 -24.40
CA ALA A 358 4.62 -11.72 -24.28
C ALA A 358 4.30 -12.21 -22.86
N SER A 359 4.70 -11.46 -21.82
CA SER A 359 4.41 -11.76 -20.41
C SER A 359 2.90 -11.66 -20.13
N VAL A 360 2.26 -10.59 -20.60
CA VAL A 360 0.81 -10.37 -20.40
C VAL A 360 -0.02 -11.40 -21.18
N ASP A 361 0.34 -11.70 -22.43
CA ASP A 361 -0.33 -12.73 -23.22
C ASP A 361 -0.21 -14.14 -22.60
N ARG A 362 0.92 -14.46 -21.97
CA ARG A 362 1.09 -15.72 -21.24
C ARG A 362 0.21 -15.77 -20.01
N LEU A 363 0.13 -14.68 -19.24
CA LEU A 363 -0.75 -14.56 -18.08
C LEU A 363 -2.23 -14.73 -18.48
N VAL A 364 -2.68 -13.99 -19.49
CA VAL A 364 -4.07 -14.06 -19.96
C VAL A 364 -4.45 -15.46 -20.41
N ARG A 365 -3.63 -16.11 -21.26
CA ARG A 365 -3.87 -17.51 -21.66
C ARG A 365 -3.95 -18.46 -20.47
N ALA A 366 -3.08 -18.29 -19.50
CA ALA A 366 -3.08 -19.15 -18.31
C ALA A 366 -4.34 -18.96 -17.45
N ILE A 367 -4.87 -17.72 -17.34
CA ILE A 367 -6.13 -17.44 -16.65
C ILE A 367 -7.31 -18.05 -17.44
N GLU A 368 -7.39 -17.84 -18.78
CA GLU A 368 -8.39 -18.41 -19.66
C GLU A 368 -8.49 -19.93 -19.51
N ASP A 369 -7.34 -20.62 -19.59
CA ASP A 369 -7.25 -22.08 -19.44
C ASP A 369 -7.69 -22.54 -18.05
N ALA A 370 -7.17 -21.88 -16.97
CA ALA A 370 -7.47 -22.27 -15.59
C ALA A 370 -8.96 -22.08 -15.27
N VAL A 371 -9.54 -20.95 -15.67
CA VAL A 371 -10.97 -20.67 -15.46
C VAL A 371 -11.83 -21.64 -16.24
N THR A 372 -11.51 -21.91 -17.52
CA THR A 372 -12.25 -22.87 -18.34
C THR A 372 -12.23 -24.27 -17.74
N HIS A 373 -11.07 -24.70 -17.21
CA HIS A 373 -10.91 -26.01 -16.56
C HIS A 373 -11.70 -26.12 -15.25
N LEU A 374 -11.83 -25.02 -14.50
CA LEU A 374 -12.46 -24.95 -13.17
C LEU A 374 -13.92 -24.42 -13.20
N THR A 375 -14.50 -24.24 -14.40
CA THR A 375 -15.87 -23.75 -14.57
C THR A 375 -16.85 -24.58 -13.74
N GLY A 376 -17.73 -23.87 -13.01
CA GLY A 376 -18.78 -24.47 -12.18
C GLY A 376 -20.08 -23.67 -12.24
N PRO A 377 -21.06 -23.98 -11.38
CA PRO A 377 -22.27 -23.20 -11.29
C PRO A 377 -21.97 -21.73 -10.93
N PRO A 378 -22.51 -20.75 -11.65
CA PRO A 378 -22.37 -19.33 -11.32
C PRO A 378 -22.79 -19.05 -9.87
N ARG A 379 -22.03 -18.20 -9.21
CA ARG A 379 -22.34 -17.70 -7.85
C ARG A 379 -22.91 -16.28 -7.93
N ARG A 380 -23.48 -15.82 -6.83
CA ARG A 380 -23.79 -14.40 -6.64
C ARG A 380 -22.63 -13.75 -5.90
N PRO A 381 -22.25 -12.51 -6.24
CA PRO A 381 -21.33 -11.74 -5.41
C PRO A 381 -21.89 -11.64 -3.99
N VAL A 382 -21.06 -11.93 -3.00
CA VAL A 382 -21.42 -11.76 -1.59
C VAL A 382 -20.43 -10.78 -1.01
N PRO A 383 -20.87 -9.57 -0.61
CA PRO A 383 -20.00 -8.64 0.08
C PRO A 383 -19.36 -9.34 1.28
N SER A 384 -18.06 -9.22 1.40
CA SER A 384 -17.38 -9.78 2.56
C SER A 384 -17.83 -9.01 3.81
N ALA A 385 -18.38 -9.72 4.81
CA ALA A 385 -18.83 -9.13 6.05
C ALA A 385 -17.70 -8.37 6.80
N VAL A 386 -16.43 -8.65 6.46
CA VAL A 386 -15.28 -7.93 7.03
C VAL A 386 -15.27 -6.44 6.68
N TRP A 387 -15.94 -6.02 5.61
CA TRP A 387 -16.05 -4.62 5.19
C TRP A 387 -17.18 -3.85 5.90
N THR A 388 -18.11 -4.55 6.53
CA THR A 388 -19.33 -4.00 7.11
C THR A 388 -19.38 -4.06 8.63
N VAL A 389 -18.33 -4.58 9.27
CA VAL A 389 -18.22 -4.58 10.73
C VAL A 389 -17.95 -3.16 11.22
N GLU A 390 -18.89 -2.62 11.99
CA GLU A 390 -18.74 -1.32 12.62
C GLU A 390 -17.88 -1.47 13.89
N PRO A 391 -16.74 -0.78 14.00
CA PRO A 391 -15.87 -0.85 15.17
C PRO A 391 -16.41 0.05 16.29
N GLU A 392 -16.37 -0.44 17.52
CA GLU A 392 -16.60 0.35 18.74
C GLU A 392 -15.24 0.54 19.44
N VAL A 393 -14.61 1.70 19.25
CA VAL A 393 -13.36 2.05 19.95
C VAL A 393 -13.69 2.43 21.38
N VAL A 394 -13.23 1.67 22.36
CA VAL A 394 -13.48 1.89 23.80
C VAL A 394 -12.23 2.22 24.60
N VAL A 395 -11.06 1.90 24.03
CA VAL A 395 -9.74 2.25 24.57
C VAL A 395 -8.91 2.80 23.41
N PRO A 396 -8.10 3.85 23.59
CA PRO A 396 -7.19 4.32 22.56
C PRO A 396 -6.30 3.19 22.03
N PRO A 397 -6.09 3.06 20.69
CA PRO A 397 -5.35 1.96 20.12
C PRO A 397 -3.95 1.77 20.71
N ARG A 398 -3.24 2.86 21.02
CA ARG A 398 -1.92 2.82 21.66
C ARG A 398 -1.98 2.19 23.06
N GLU A 399 -2.95 2.60 23.87
CA GLU A 399 -3.10 2.09 25.23
C GLU A 399 -3.39 0.59 25.19
N ALA A 400 -4.34 0.17 24.35
CA ALA A 400 -4.70 -1.22 24.21
C ALA A 400 -3.56 -2.08 23.65
N PHE A 401 -2.81 -1.56 22.70
CA PHE A 401 -1.70 -2.30 22.06
C PHE A 401 -0.58 -2.64 23.04
N PHE A 402 -0.32 -1.77 24.03
CA PHE A 402 0.74 -1.96 25.03
C PHE A 402 0.23 -2.46 26.39
N ALA A 403 -1.07 -2.61 26.56
CA ALA A 403 -1.66 -3.10 27.81
C ALA A 403 -1.39 -4.60 28.05
N ALA A 404 -1.50 -5.00 29.30
CA ALA A 404 -1.55 -6.42 29.64
C ALA A 404 -2.77 -7.08 29.00
N HIS A 405 -2.60 -8.30 28.51
CA HIS A 405 -3.63 -9.03 27.80
C HIS A 405 -3.67 -10.50 28.23
N VAL A 406 -4.80 -11.14 27.98
CA VAL A 406 -5.00 -12.56 28.16
C VAL A 406 -5.54 -13.18 26.88
N THR A 407 -5.18 -14.44 26.65
CA THR A 407 -5.71 -15.23 25.54
C THR A 407 -6.96 -15.97 25.99
N VAL A 408 -8.05 -15.80 25.26
CA VAL A 408 -9.33 -16.48 25.56
C VAL A 408 -9.83 -17.25 24.34
N PRO A 409 -10.66 -18.29 24.51
CA PRO A 409 -11.35 -18.92 23.40
C PRO A 409 -12.17 -17.90 22.60
N ALA A 410 -12.18 -17.98 21.27
CA ALA A 410 -12.86 -17.01 20.42
C ALA A 410 -14.35 -16.76 20.79
N PRO A 411 -15.16 -17.79 21.17
CA PRO A 411 -16.53 -17.56 21.60
C PRO A 411 -16.64 -16.71 22.88
N GLU A 412 -15.60 -16.70 23.73
CA GLU A 412 -15.57 -15.93 24.99
C GLU A 412 -15.01 -14.51 24.78
N ALA A 413 -14.50 -14.21 23.58
CA ALA A 413 -13.96 -12.90 23.25
C ALA A 413 -15.05 -11.87 22.95
N ALA A 414 -16.27 -12.29 22.59
CA ALA A 414 -17.37 -11.37 22.28
C ALA A 414 -17.69 -10.46 23.49
N GLY A 415 -17.77 -9.16 23.24
CA GLY A 415 -17.97 -8.12 24.25
C GLY A 415 -16.70 -7.65 24.96
N ARG A 416 -15.58 -8.40 24.84
CA ARG A 416 -14.27 -8.02 25.39
C ARG A 416 -13.59 -6.99 24.46
N VAL A 417 -12.53 -6.35 24.96
CA VAL A 417 -11.74 -5.39 24.20
C VAL A 417 -10.54 -6.07 23.58
N SER A 418 -10.35 -5.91 22.26
CA SER A 418 -9.22 -6.49 21.54
C SER A 418 -7.89 -5.89 22.00
N ALA A 419 -6.90 -6.73 22.23
CA ALA A 419 -5.51 -6.34 22.43
C ALA A 419 -4.66 -6.53 21.16
N GLU A 420 -5.22 -7.14 20.14
CA GLU A 420 -4.50 -7.46 18.90
C GLU A 420 -5.18 -6.94 17.64
N LEU A 421 -4.38 -6.83 16.58
CA LEU A 421 -4.85 -6.59 15.23
C LEU A 421 -5.18 -7.92 14.58
N VAL A 422 -6.39 -8.06 14.05
CA VAL A 422 -6.78 -9.22 13.24
C VAL A 422 -7.27 -8.75 11.89
N ALA A 423 -6.68 -9.26 10.82
CA ALA A 423 -7.04 -8.91 9.45
C ALA A 423 -7.27 -10.15 8.59
N ARG A 424 -8.19 -10.04 7.63
CA ARG A 424 -8.23 -10.94 6.49
C ARG A 424 -7.11 -10.56 5.52
N TYR A 425 -6.35 -11.55 5.04
CA TYR A 425 -5.26 -11.31 4.08
C TYR A 425 -5.42 -12.18 2.82
N PRO A 426 -5.15 -11.64 1.63
CA PRO A 426 -5.08 -10.21 1.28
C PRO A 426 -6.42 -9.47 1.47
N PRO A 427 -6.45 -8.14 1.56
CA PRO A 427 -5.37 -7.16 1.47
C PRO A 427 -4.73 -6.77 2.81
N GLY A 428 -5.12 -7.35 3.92
CA GLY A 428 -4.57 -7.02 5.23
C GLY A 428 -5.25 -5.82 5.91
N VAL A 429 -6.50 -5.55 5.56
CA VAL A 429 -7.34 -4.53 6.21
C VAL A 429 -7.81 -5.06 7.57
N PRO A 430 -7.67 -4.27 8.65
CA PRO A 430 -8.08 -4.67 9.99
C PRO A 430 -9.59 -4.90 10.10
N VAL A 431 -9.98 -6.07 10.59
CA VAL A 431 -11.36 -6.38 11.03
C VAL A 431 -11.52 -6.09 12.51
N LEU A 432 -10.47 -6.42 13.29
CA LEU A 432 -10.33 -6.00 14.68
C LEU A 432 -9.04 -5.18 14.82
N ALA A 433 -9.11 -4.11 15.59
CA ALA A 433 -7.96 -3.32 15.98
C ALA A 433 -7.84 -3.28 17.51
N PRO A 434 -6.63 -3.07 18.06
CA PRO A 434 -6.46 -2.87 19.50
C PRO A 434 -7.33 -1.75 20.02
N GLY A 435 -8.01 -2.00 21.14
CA GLY A 435 -8.91 -1.03 21.77
C GLY A 435 -10.37 -1.08 21.31
N GLU A 436 -10.67 -1.90 20.33
CA GLU A 436 -12.06 -2.10 19.86
C GLU A 436 -12.76 -3.19 20.65
N ARG A 437 -14.04 -2.97 20.93
CA ARG A 437 -14.92 -4.01 21.47
C ARG A 437 -15.19 -5.06 20.40
N ILE A 438 -14.89 -6.30 20.70
CA ILE A 438 -15.09 -7.44 19.82
C ILE A 438 -16.58 -7.74 19.73
N SER A 439 -17.19 -7.52 18.57
CA SER A 439 -18.58 -7.91 18.33
C SER A 439 -18.68 -9.38 17.88
N ALA A 440 -19.81 -10.02 18.17
CA ALA A 440 -20.11 -11.35 17.63
C ALA A 440 -20.06 -11.35 16.09
N ALA A 441 -20.54 -10.27 15.46
CA ALA A 441 -20.48 -10.09 13.99
C ALA A 441 -19.05 -10.07 13.46
N ALA A 442 -18.09 -9.46 14.18
CA ALA A 442 -16.69 -9.46 13.78
C ALA A 442 -16.08 -10.87 13.80
N LEU A 443 -16.36 -11.64 14.84
CA LEU A 443 -15.89 -13.04 14.97
C LEU A 443 -16.52 -13.93 13.88
N GLU A 444 -17.81 -13.79 13.64
CA GLU A 444 -18.51 -14.50 12.56
C GLU A 444 -17.97 -14.17 11.19
N ALA A 445 -17.69 -12.87 10.91
CA ALA A 445 -17.12 -12.41 9.64
C ALA A 445 -15.73 -13.00 9.40
N LEU A 446 -14.87 -13.00 10.44
CA LEU A 446 -13.52 -13.57 10.38
C LEU A 446 -13.56 -15.09 10.17
N ASP A 447 -14.42 -15.81 10.91
CA ASP A 447 -14.55 -17.26 10.78
C ASP A 447 -15.16 -17.65 9.41
N ALA A 448 -16.13 -16.88 8.91
CA ALA A 448 -16.68 -17.08 7.56
C ALA A 448 -15.60 -16.88 6.47
N ALA A 449 -14.77 -15.83 6.58
CA ALA A 449 -13.66 -15.60 5.67
C ALA A 449 -12.66 -16.76 5.71
N ARG A 450 -12.28 -17.22 6.91
CA ARG A 450 -11.38 -18.36 7.10
C ARG A 450 -11.92 -19.64 6.47
N ARG A 451 -13.21 -19.96 6.71
CA ARG A 451 -13.87 -21.14 6.09
C ARG A 451 -13.92 -21.06 4.57
N GLN A 452 -13.91 -19.87 4.00
CA GLN A 452 -13.82 -19.64 2.54
C GLN A 452 -12.39 -19.73 2.01
N GLY A 453 -11.39 -20.03 2.86
CA GLY A 453 -10.00 -20.18 2.47
C GLY A 453 -9.15 -18.92 2.63
N ALA A 454 -9.71 -17.81 3.13
CA ALA A 454 -8.93 -16.61 3.38
C ALA A 454 -7.92 -16.86 4.52
N ARG A 455 -6.71 -16.33 4.36
CA ARG A 455 -5.72 -16.33 5.43
C ARG A 455 -6.09 -15.28 6.48
N ILE A 456 -5.94 -15.62 7.74
CA ILE A 456 -6.02 -14.66 8.84
C ILE A 456 -4.60 -14.21 9.16
N ALA A 457 -4.39 -12.91 9.16
CA ALA A 457 -3.09 -12.31 9.38
C ALA A 457 -3.10 -11.46 10.65
N TYR A 458 -1.93 -11.36 11.26
CA TYR A 458 -1.60 -10.53 12.43
C TYR A 458 -2.26 -10.99 13.74
N ALA A 459 -3.17 -11.93 13.72
CA ALA A 459 -3.66 -12.58 14.91
C ALA A 459 -2.55 -13.43 15.55
N ALA A 460 -2.50 -13.49 16.87
CA ALA A 460 -1.61 -14.38 17.60
C ALA A 460 -1.91 -15.85 17.29
N ASP A 461 -3.19 -16.15 17.10
CA ASP A 461 -3.67 -17.45 16.63
C ASP A 461 -4.35 -17.31 15.26
N PRO A 462 -3.67 -17.63 14.14
CA PRO A 462 -4.26 -17.52 12.80
C PRO A 462 -5.40 -18.52 12.54
N THR A 463 -5.59 -19.52 13.43
CA THR A 463 -6.75 -20.44 13.34
C THR A 463 -8.02 -19.82 13.91
N LEU A 464 -7.92 -18.70 14.64
CA LEU A 464 -9.00 -18.06 15.38
C LEU A 464 -9.68 -18.98 16.40
N ALA A 465 -8.99 -19.99 16.91
CA ALA A 465 -9.48 -20.75 18.05
C ALA A 465 -9.43 -19.89 19.32
N THR A 466 -8.47 -18.98 19.39
CA THR A 466 -8.27 -18.04 20.47
C THR A 466 -8.08 -16.61 19.97
N VAL A 467 -8.32 -15.62 20.85
CA VAL A 467 -8.15 -14.18 20.59
C VAL A 467 -7.50 -13.53 21.81
N GLN A 468 -6.61 -12.57 21.59
CA GLN A 468 -6.02 -11.76 22.66
C GLN A 468 -6.94 -10.57 23.00
N VAL A 469 -7.28 -10.47 24.28
CA VAL A 469 -8.14 -9.40 24.83
C VAL A 469 -7.47 -8.74 26.02
N LEU A 470 -7.83 -7.48 26.31
CA LEU A 470 -7.30 -6.78 27.46
C LEU A 470 -7.59 -7.53 28.76
N ASP A 471 -6.62 -7.53 29.70
CA ASP A 471 -6.82 -8.08 31.04
C ASP A 471 -7.62 -7.07 31.88
N GLU A 472 -8.90 -7.37 32.13
CA GLU A 472 -9.82 -6.51 32.90
C GLU A 472 -9.48 -6.42 34.40
N ARG A 473 -8.44 -7.16 34.86
CA ARG A 473 -8.02 -7.17 36.27
C ARG A 473 -6.98 -6.07 36.59
N GLN A 474 -6.56 -5.31 35.62
CA GLN A 474 -5.67 -4.16 35.74
C GLN A 474 -6.41 -2.86 35.38
#